data_d87f6a93bdea035215d31c1dc0bed33a
#
_entry.id   d87f6a93bdea035215d31c1dc0bed33a
#
_cell.length_a   1.000
_cell.length_b   1.000
_cell.length_c   1.000
_cell.angle_alpha   90.00
_cell.angle_beta   90.00
_cell.angle_gamma   90.00
#
_symmetry.space_group_name_H-M   'P 1'
#
loop_
_entity.id
_entity.type
_entity.pdbx_description
1 polymer ?
#
loop_
_entity_poly.entity_id
_entity_poly.type
_entity_poly.pdbx_seq_one_letter_code
_entity_poly.pdbx_strand_id
1 'polypeptide(L)'
;MKRFLLFVLLGAVLNSATVMHAQTEGLWEGYDGEWSHVSRQLVELADAIPADKYAWRPAPGVRSTGEVFMHIAIANFGLLSDAGVKEPDVTVGMEKTVTKKADIIDWLKRSIEAVKTARAQLKPGDLQKKVKIDNKIVNVDGMYLRILVHANEHMGQLVAYARMNGIVPPWSK
;
A
#
# COMPACT_ATOMS: atom_id res chain seq x y z
N MET A 1 -14.10 27.43 74.17
CA MET A 1 -14.62 27.61 72.78
C MET A 1 -13.49 27.34 71.82
N LYS A 2 -13.43 26.12 71.24
CA LYS A 2 -12.37 25.71 70.25
C LYS A 2 -12.97 25.81 68.89
N ARG A 3 -12.44 26.68 68.03
CA ARG A 3 -12.82 26.81 66.60
C ARG A 3 -12.04 25.80 65.78
N PHE A 4 -12.72 24.81 65.18
CA PHE A 4 -12.17 23.91 64.17
C PHE A 4 -12.18 24.64 62.87
N LEU A 5 -11.01 24.86 62.23
CA LEU A 5 -10.87 25.27 60.86
C LEU A 5 -10.88 23.99 59.97
N LEU A 6 -11.89 23.90 59.16
CA LEU A 6 -12.01 22.84 58.12
C LEU A 6 -11.27 23.30 56.87
N PHE A 7 -10.11 22.70 56.59
CA PHE A 7 -9.42 22.88 55.30
C PHE A 7 -10.05 21.95 54.25
N VAL A 8 -10.77 22.54 53.30
CA VAL A 8 -11.22 21.83 52.10
C VAL A 8 -10.09 21.86 51.08
N LEU A 9 -9.41 20.73 50.91
CA LEU A 9 -8.46 20.50 49.81
C LEU A 9 -9.24 20.21 48.53
N LEU A 10 -9.33 21.22 47.63
CA LEU A 10 -9.87 21.08 46.30
C LEU A 10 -8.79 20.42 45.43
N GLY A 11 -8.85 19.10 45.25
CA GLY A 11 -7.97 18.37 44.36
C GLY A 11 -8.33 18.65 42.90
N ALA A 12 -7.54 19.47 42.24
CA ALA A 12 -7.63 19.63 40.78
C ALA A 12 -7.13 18.34 40.10
N VAL A 13 -8.03 17.51 39.60
CA VAL A 13 -7.70 16.42 38.71
C VAL A 13 -7.32 17.01 37.34
N LEU A 14 -6.03 17.17 37.10
CA LEU A 14 -5.49 17.47 35.79
C LEU A 14 -5.70 16.26 34.89
N ASN A 15 -6.74 16.30 34.08
CA ASN A 15 -7.00 15.34 33.01
C ASN A 15 -5.98 15.61 31.92
N SER A 16 -4.79 15.00 32.04
CA SER A 16 -3.79 15.00 30.96
C SER A 16 -4.32 14.12 29.87
N ALA A 17 -5.06 14.71 28.93
CA ALA A 17 -5.32 14.08 27.65
C ALA A 17 -3.95 13.88 26.96
N THR A 18 -3.41 12.68 27.06
CA THR A 18 -2.30 12.25 26.20
C THR A 18 -2.81 12.31 24.76
N VAL A 19 -2.44 13.38 24.07
CA VAL A 19 -2.54 13.43 22.63
C VAL A 19 -1.58 12.32 22.13
N MET A 20 -2.15 11.15 21.79
CA MET A 20 -1.42 10.17 21.01
C MET A 20 -1.09 10.86 19.69
N HIS A 21 0.13 11.37 19.56
CA HIS A 21 0.71 11.62 18.26
C HIS A 21 0.71 10.25 17.59
N ALA A 22 -0.09 10.08 16.53
CA ALA A 22 0.13 9.03 15.58
C ALA A 22 1.57 9.27 15.07
N GLN A 23 2.51 8.49 15.57
CA GLN A 23 3.84 8.44 14.99
C GLN A 23 3.62 8.01 13.56
N THR A 24 3.96 8.89 12.61
CA THR A 24 4.09 8.49 11.22
C THR A 24 5.19 7.45 11.22
N GLU A 25 4.82 6.17 11.00
CA GLU A 25 5.79 5.10 10.90
C GLU A 25 6.84 5.50 9.86
N GLY A 26 8.09 5.52 10.27
CA GLY A 26 9.22 5.77 9.40
C GLY A 26 9.57 4.54 8.57
N LEU A 27 10.46 4.71 7.62
CA LEU A 27 11.09 3.60 6.91
C LEU A 27 11.67 2.62 7.96
N TRP A 28 11.50 1.30 7.76
CA TRP A 28 11.88 0.22 8.68
C TRP A 28 10.98 0.06 9.93
N GLU A 29 9.93 0.86 10.06
CA GLU A 29 9.01 0.79 11.19
C GLU A 29 7.75 -0.03 10.88
N GLY A 30 7.94 -1.28 10.46
CA GLY A 30 6.87 -2.21 10.20
C GLY A 30 6.23 -2.09 8.81
N TYR A 31 5.08 -2.75 8.66
CA TYR A 31 4.39 -2.85 7.37
C TYR A 31 4.02 -1.48 6.78
N ASP A 32 3.45 -0.59 7.59
CA ASP A 32 2.88 0.66 7.10
C ASP A 32 3.97 1.63 6.64
N GLY A 33 5.14 1.63 7.32
CA GLY A 33 6.32 2.37 6.89
C GLY A 33 6.88 1.86 5.55
N GLU A 34 7.03 0.55 5.41
CA GLU A 34 7.50 -0.08 4.17
C GLU A 34 6.49 0.09 3.04
N TRP A 35 5.19 -0.07 3.31
CA TRP A 35 4.16 0.16 2.30
C TRP A 35 4.15 1.60 1.80
N SER A 36 4.27 2.57 2.70
CA SER A 36 4.38 3.98 2.34
C SER A 36 5.59 4.26 1.45
N HIS A 37 6.74 3.64 1.74
CA HIS A 37 7.96 3.78 0.94
C HIS A 37 7.79 3.20 -0.46
N VAL A 38 7.37 1.94 -0.56
CA VAL A 38 7.21 1.22 -1.84
C VAL A 38 6.16 1.87 -2.72
N SER A 39 5.00 2.21 -2.15
CA SER A 39 3.90 2.82 -2.90
C SER A 39 4.26 4.19 -3.46
N ARG A 40 4.98 5.02 -2.69
CA ARG A 40 5.50 6.30 -3.18
C ARG A 40 6.45 6.09 -4.36
N GLN A 41 7.42 5.19 -4.24
CA GLN A 41 8.37 4.90 -5.32
C GLN A 41 7.67 4.35 -6.58
N LEU A 42 6.66 3.49 -6.45
CA LEU A 42 5.88 2.99 -7.58
C LEU A 42 5.19 4.13 -8.34
N VAL A 43 4.57 5.06 -7.62
CA VAL A 43 3.89 6.20 -8.26
C VAL A 43 4.90 7.15 -8.90
N GLU A 44 5.99 7.49 -8.22
CA GLU A 44 7.06 8.33 -8.75
C GLU A 44 7.66 7.74 -10.04
N LEU A 45 7.88 6.41 -10.07
CA LEU A 45 8.40 5.73 -11.24
C LEU A 45 7.38 5.72 -12.38
N ALA A 46 6.11 5.46 -12.09
CA ALA A 46 5.05 5.50 -13.09
C ALA A 46 4.93 6.90 -13.72
N ASP A 47 5.00 7.95 -12.91
CA ASP A 47 4.95 9.33 -13.40
C ASP A 47 6.21 9.67 -14.24
N ALA A 48 7.40 9.17 -13.87
CA ALA A 48 8.66 9.46 -14.55
C ALA A 48 8.81 8.77 -15.92
N ILE A 49 8.21 7.59 -16.10
CA ILE A 49 8.29 6.86 -17.38
C ILE A 49 7.40 7.54 -18.43
N PRO A 50 7.94 7.95 -19.60
CA PRO A 50 7.15 8.55 -20.68
C PRO A 50 6.05 7.64 -21.21
N ALA A 51 4.95 8.21 -21.70
CA ALA A 51 3.78 7.46 -22.14
C ALA A 51 4.09 6.48 -23.30
N ASP A 52 4.99 6.83 -24.21
CA ASP A 52 5.44 5.98 -25.32
C ASP A 52 6.21 4.74 -24.85
N LYS A 53 6.71 4.73 -23.59
CA LYS A 53 7.39 3.59 -22.98
C LYS A 53 6.47 2.64 -22.23
N TYR A 54 5.19 2.95 -22.11
CA TYR A 54 4.24 2.06 -21.43
C TYR A 54 3.96 0.77 -22.21
N ALA A 55 4.02 0.80 -23.54
CA ALA A 55 3.89 -0.39 -24.38
C ALA A 55 5.20 -1.18 -24.52
N TRP A 56 6.34 -0.63 -24.05
CA TRP A 56 7.63 -1.30 -24.16
C TRP A 56 7.70 -2.55 -23.28
N ARG A 57 8.31 -3.61 -23.81
CA ARG A 57 8.59 -4.88 -23.12
C ARG A 57 9.97 -5.41 -23.51
N PRO A 58 10.68 -6.13 -22.62
CA PRO A 58 12.04 -6.60 -22.91
C PRO A 58 12.08 -7.74 -23.94
N ALA A 59 11.00 -8.52 -24.06
CA ALA A 59 10.90 -9.65 -24.99
C ALA A 59 9.42 -9.98 -25.29
N PRO A 60 9.13 -10.68 -26.41
CA PRO A 60 7.80 -11.24 -26.65
C PRO A 60 7.35 -12.15 -25.52
N GLY A 61 6.06 -12.07 -25.15
CA GLY A 61 5.48 -12.87 -24.06
C GLY A 61 5.73 -12.34 -22.66
N VAL A 62 6.60 -11.35 -22.48
CA VAL A 62 6.82 -10.68 -21.19
C VAL A 62 5.87 -9.48 -21.08
N ARG A 63 5.36 -9.19 -19.88
CA ARG A 63 4.53 -7.99 -19.62
C ARG A 63 5.24 -6.72 -20.06
N SER A 64 4.50 -5.81 -20.67
CA SER A 64 4.98 -4.44 -20.92
C SER A 64 5.03 -3.64 -19.63
N THR A 65 5.68 -2.47 -19.69
CA THR A 65 5.73 -1.53 -18.54
C THR A 65 4.34 -1.24 -17.98
N GLY A 66 3.37 -0.90 -18.84
CA GLY A 66 1.99 -0.63 -18.43
C GLY A 66 1.30 -1.86 -17.86
N GLU A 67 1.49 -3.03 -18.48
CA GLU A 67 0.93 -4.29 -17.99
C GLU A 67 1.47 -4.66 -16.60
N VAL A 68 2.73 -4.34 -16.28
CA VAL A 68 3.30 -4.57 -14.93
C VAL A 68 2.64 -3.67 -13.89
N PHE A 69 2.46 -2.38 -14.16
CA PHE A 69 1.76 -1.47 -13.25
C PHE A 69 0.30 -1.91 -13.02
N MET A 70 -0.41 -2.29 -14.08
CA MET A 70 -1.78 -2.81 -13.96
C MET A 70 -1.82 -4.13 -13.19
N HIS A 71 -0.83 -5.00 -13.38
CA HIS A 71 -0.72 -6.26 -12.63
C HIS A 71 -0.61 -6.02 -11.13
N ILE A 72 0.19 -5.04 -10.70
CA ILE A 72 0.28 -4.64 -9.28
C ILE A 72 -1.10 -4.18 -8.78
N ALA A 73 -1.78 -3.31 -9.52
CA ALA A 73 -3.09 -2.80 -9.13
C ALA A 73 -4.13 -3.92 -9.00
N ILE A 74 -4.21 -4.81 -9.98
CA ILE A 74 -5.12 -5.95 -9.99
C ILE A 74 -4.84 -6.89 -8.81
N ALA A 75 -3.57 -7.18 -8.55
CA ALA A 75 -3.18 -8.05 -7.43
C ALA A 75 -3.55 -7.45 -6.07
N ASN A 76 -3.34 -6.13 -5.89
CA ASN A 76 -3.74 -5.45 -4.66
C ASN A 76 -5.25 -5.59 -4.41
N PHE A 77 -6.08 -5.27 -5.39
CA PHE A 77 -7.55 -5.40 -5.27
C PHE A 77 -7.99 -6.86 -5.10
N GLY A 78 -7.41 -7.79 -5.87
CA GLY A 78 -7.73 -9.20 -5.78
C GLY A 78 -7.46 -9.79 -4.39
N LEU A 79 -6.28 -9.52 -3.83
CA LEU A 79 -5.91 -10.00 -2.49
C LEU A 79 -6.81 -9.39 -1.40
N LEU A 80 -7.18 -8.12 -1.51
CA LEU A 80 -8.13 -7.49 -0.59
C LEU A 80 -9.52 -8.10 -0.73
N SER A 81 -9.99 -8.35 -1.95
CA SER A 81 -11.29 -8.99 -2.22
C SER A 81 -11.35 -10.41 -1.66
N ASP A 82 -10.30 -11.21 -1.81
CA ASP A 82 -10.18 -12.55 -1.22
C ASP A 82 -10.25 -12.51 0.32
N ALA A 83 -9.81 -11.42 0.92
CA ALA A 83 -9.94 -11.17 2.36
C ALA A 83 -11.31 -10.61 2.78
N GLY A 84 -12.24 -10.44 1.85
CA GLY A 84 -13.59 -9.96 2.10
C GLY A 84 -13.72 -8.44 2.16
N VAL A 85 -12.69 -7.69 1.73
CA VAL A 85 -12.77 -6.23 1.56
C VAL A 85 -13.50 -5.95 0.25
N LYS A 86 -14.51 -5.07 0.29
CA LYS A 86 -15.28 -4.72 -0.92
C LYS A 86 -14.45 -3.77 -1.79
N GLU A 87 -13.98 -4.28 -2.90
CA GLU A 87 -13.16 -3.57 -3.87
C GLU A 87 -13.80 -3.60 -5.27
N PRO A 88 -13.33 -2.75 -6.21
CA PRO A 88 -13.79 -2.84 -7.61
C PRO A 88 -13.50 -4.21 -8.21
N ASP A 89 -14.42 -4.70 -9.04
CA ASP A 89 -14.20 -5.92 -9.81
C ASP A 89 -13.03 -5.72 -10.78
N VAL A 90 -11.99 -6.53 -10.62
CA VAL A 90 -10.81 -6.54 -11.47
C VAL A 90 -10.61 -7.91 -12.10
N THR A 91 -10.12 -7.93 -13.32
CA THR A 91 -9.78 -9.16 -14.03
C THR A 91 -8.38 -9.07 -14.62
N VAL A 92 -7.71 -10.22 -14.75
CA VAL A 92 -6.38 -10.29 -15.36
C VAL A 92 -6.37 -9.70 -16.78
N GLY A 93 -7.49 -9.78 -17.51
CA GLY A 93 -7.64 -9.18 -18.84
C GLY A 93 -7.40 -7.66 -18.86
N MET A 94 -7.63 -6.97 -17.76
CA MET A 94 -7.42 -5.51 -17.66
C MET A 94 -5.96 -5.11 -17.87
N GLU A 95 -4.98 -5.98 -17.60
CA GLU A 95 -3.57 -5.72 -17.90
C GLU A 95 -3.36 -5.35 -19.39
N LYS A 96 -4.16 -5.94 -20.28
CA LYS A 96 -4.06 -5.76 -21.75
C LYS A 96 -5.02 -4.71 -22.30
N THR A 97 -6.10 -4.42 -21.59
CA THR A 97 -7.16 -3.52 -22.08
C THR A 97 -7.02 -2.09 -21.57
N VAL A 98 -6.46 -1.89 -20.38
CA VAL A 98 -6.14 -0.57 -19.82
C VAL A 98 -4.73 -0.19 -20.26
N THR A 99 -4.61 0.63 -21.31
CA THR A 99 -3.31 0.90 -21.96
C THR A 99 -2.85 2.35 -21.85
N LYS A 100 -3.75 3.29 -21.52
CA LYS A 100 -3.38 4.70 -21.38
C LYS A 100 -2.65 4.94 -20.08
N LYS A 101 -1.49 5.61 -20.13
CA LYS A 101 -0.68 5.95 -18.95
C LYS A 101 -1.51 6.55 -17.81
N ALA A 102 -2.38 7.52 -18.10
CA ALA A 102 -3.18 8.19 -17.07
C ALA A 102 -4.13 7.22 -16.36
N ASP A 103 -4.80 6.33 -17.11
CA ASP A 103 -5.73 5.35 -16.57
C ASP A 103 -4.98 4.30 -15.72
N ILE A 104 -3.81 3.85 -16.18
CA ILE A 104 -2.95 2.91 -15.45
C ILE A 104 -2.50 3.52 -14.11
N ILE A 105 -2.05 4.77 -14.12
CA ILE A 105 -1.63 5.48 -12.89
C ILE A 105 -2.82 5.66 -11.93
N ASP A 106 -4.01 5.95 -12.45
CA ASP A 106 -5.22 6.05 -11.62
C ASP A 106 -5.54 4.71 -10.95
N TRP A 107 -5.56 3.61 -11.69
CA TRP A 107 -5.75 2.27 -11.13
C TRP A 107 -4.71 1.93 -10.08
N LEU A 108 -3.43 2.22 -10.34
CA LEU A 108 -2.34 2.00 -9.38
C LEU A 108 -2.56 2.79 -8.09
N LYS A 109 -2.81 4.10 -8.18
CA LYS A 109 -3.05 4.98 -7.02
C LYS A 109 -4.25 4.53 -6.20
N ARG A 110 -5.36 4.18 -6.86
CA ARG A 110 -6.56 3.67 -6.19
C ARG A 110 -6.30 2.36 -5.46
N SER A 111 -5.57 1.43 -6.07
CA SER A 111 -5.22 0.16 -5.43
C SER A 111 -4.31 0.34 -4.21
N ILE A 112 -3.36 1.27 -4.28
CA ILE A 112 -2.49 1.65 -3.18
C ILE A 112 -3.30 2.20 -2.00
N GLU A 113 -4.22 3.12 -2.27
CA GLU A 113 -5.06 3.72 -1.22
C GLU A 113 -6.03 2.70 -0.61
N ALA A 114 -6.56 1.77 -1.41
CA ALA A 114 -7.40 0.68 -0.93
C ALA A 114 -6.64 -0.19 0.10
N VAL A 115 -5.40 -0.59 -0.21
CA VAL A 115 -4.56 -1.36 0.72
C VAL A 115 -4.33 -0.59 2.02
N LYS A 116 -3.98 0.69 1.93
CA LYS A 116 -3.75 1.55 3.09
C LYS A 116 -5.01 1.70 3.94
N THR A 117 -6.15 1.98 3.32
CA THR A 117 -7.44 2.16 3.99
C THR A 117 -7.89 0.87 4.68
N ALA A 118 -7.83 -0.27 3.98
CA ALA A 118 -8.21 -1.56 4.53
C ALA A 118 -7.32 -1.95 5.72
N ARG A 119 -6.01 -1.68 5.64
CA ARG A 119 -5.07 -1.93 6.73
C ARG A 119 -5.38 -1.08 7.95
N ALA A 120 -5.65 0.21 7.78
CA ALA A 120 -5.97 1.14 8.86
C ALA A 120 -7.29 0.82 9.59
N GLN A 121 -8.20 0.05 8.96
CA GLN A 121 -9.46 -0.36 9.56
C GLN A 121 -9.37 -1.65 10.39
N LEU A 122 -8.22 -2.33 10.40
CA LEU A 122 -8.03 -3.55 11.16
C LEU A 122 -8.12 -3.29 12.66
N LYS A 123 -8.81 -4.21 13.35
CA LYS A 123 -8.92 -4.23 14.81
C LYS A 123 -7.85 -5.14 15.40
N PRO A 124 -7.55 -5.01 16.70
CA PRO A 124 -6.67 -5.96 17.39
C PRO A 124 -7.12 -7.41 17.15
N GLY A 125 -6.20 -8.26 16.74
CA GLY A 125 -6.45 -9.66 16.43
C GLY A 125 -6.91 -9.95 14.99
N ASP A 126 -7.27 -8.96 14.18
CA ASP A 126 -7.69 -9.19 12.79
C ASP A 126 -6.55 -9.77 11.94
N LEU A 127 -5.31 -9.39 12.20
CA LEU A 127 -4.14 -9.93 11.50
C LEU A 127 -4.00 -11.45 11.62
N GLN A 128 -4.54 -12.04 12.68
CA GLN A 128 -4.47 -13.50 12.91
C GLN A 128 -5.66 -14.25 12.29
N LYS A 129 -6.67 -13.55 11.79
CA LYS A 129 -7.80 -14.18 11.11
C LYS A 129 -7.35 -14.93 9.88
N LYS A 130 -8.04 -16.05 9.61
CA LYS A 130 -7.76 -16.88 8.43
C LYS A 130 -8.61 -16.41 7.25
N VAL A 131 -7.96 -16.28 6.10
CA VAL A 131 -8.59 -15.97 4.81
C VAL A 131 -8.13 -17.00 3.78
N LYS A 132 -8.92 -17.19 2.74
CA LYS A 132 -8.59 -18.10 1.64
C LYS A 132 -8.11 -17.26 0.46
N ILE A 133 -6.85 -17.44 0.07
CA ILE A 133 -6.25 -16.80 -1.10
C ILE A 133 -5.83 -17.91 -2.07
N ASP A 134 -6.34 -17.86 -3.29
CA ASP A 134 -6.30 -18.98 -4.23
C ASP A 134 -6.87 -20.25 -3.57
N ASN A 135 -6.08 -21.28 -3.40
CA ASN A 135 -6.49 -22.51 -2.70
C ASN A 135 -5.77 -22.70 -1.36
N LYS A 136 -5.21 -21.64 -0.78
CA LYS A 136 -4.44 -21.70 0.47
C LYS A 136 -5.16 -20.93 1.57
N ILE A 137 -5.12 -21.49 2.78
CA ILE A 137 -5.56 -20.81 4.00
C ILE A 137 -4.34 -20.09 4.60
N VAL A 138 -4.40 -18.78 4.64
CA VAL A 138 -3.35 -17.91 5.19
C VAL A 138 -3.95 -17.03 6.29
N ASN A 139 -3.13 -16.36 7.08
CA ASN A 139 -3.62 -15.29 7.94
C ASN A 139 -3.60 -13.94 7.20
N VAL A 140 -4.37 -12.98 7.68
CA VAL A 140 -4.47 -11.63 7.12
C VAL A 140 -3.09 -10.95 7.11
N ASP A 141 -2.25 -11.17 8.13
CA ASP A 141 -0.90 -10.64 8.18
C ASP A 141 -0.05 -11.15 7.00
N GLY A 142 -0.10 -12.45 6.73
CA GLY A 142 0.59 -13.05 5.58
C GLY A 142 0.09 -12.53 4.23
N MET A 143 -1.21 -12.21 4.14
CA MET A 143 -1.78 -11.56 2.95
C MET A 143 -1.18 -10.16 2.74
N TYR A 144 -1.15 -9.32 3.78
CA TYR A 144 -0.53 -7.99 3.66
C TYR A 144 0.96 -8.09 3.34
N LEU A 145 1.68 -9.01 3.97
CA LEU A 145 3.07 -9.26 3.62
C LEU A 145 3.21 -9.64 2.14
N ARG A 146 2.31 -10.47 1.60
CA ARG A 146 2.31 -10.82 0.17
C ARG A 146 2.06 -9.60 -0.72
N ILE A 147 1.13 -8.71 -0.36
CA ILE A 147 0.90 -7.45 -1.09
C ILE A 147 2.20 -6.64 -1.18
N LEU A 148 2.88 -6.43 -0.06
CA LEU A 148 4.13 -5.66 0.01
C LEU A 148 5.24 -6.30 -0.82
N VAL A 149 5.47 -7.60 -0.65
CA VAL A 149 6.52 -8.34 -1.37
C VAL A 149 6.25 -8.34 -2.87
N HIS A 150 5.00 -8.57 -3.30
CA HIS A 150 4.61 -8.57 -4.71
C HIS A 150 4.82 -7.20 -5.36
N ALA A 151 4.45 -6.12 -4.67
CA ALA A 151 4.69 -4.76 -5.13
C ALA A 151 6.20 -4.48 -5.32
N ASN A 152 7.04 -4.93 -4.38
CA ASN A 152 8.49 -4.79 -4.44
C ASN A 152 9.14 -5.65 -5.54
N GLU A 153 8.68 -6.90 -5.74
CA GLU A 153 9.14 -7.75 -6.84
C GLU A 153 8.97 -7.04 -8.19
N HIS A 154 7.78 -6.48 -8.41
CA HIS A 154 7.47 -5.77 -9.65
C HIS A 154 8.07 -4.36 -9.72
N MET A 155 8.29 -3.68 -8.61
CA MET A 155 9.06 -2.43 -8.60
C MET A 155 10.49 -2.66 -9.09
N GLY A 156 11.15 -3.71 -8.63
CA GLY A 156 12.49 -4.09 -9.13
C GLY A 156 12.49 -4.35 -10.65
N GLN A 157 11.47 -5.04 -11.15
CA GLN A 157 11.26 -5.26 -12.58
C GLN A 157 11.09 -3.93 -13.34
N LEU A 158 10.24 -3.02 -12.85
CA LEU A 158 9.99 -1.71 -13.47
C LEU A 158 11.21 -0.79 -13.44
N VAL A 159 12.02 -0.84 -12.38
CA VAL A 159 13.31 -0.15 -12.31
C VAL A 159 14.26 -0.63 -13.40
N ALA A 160 14.34 -1.95 -13.61
CA ALA A 160 15.13 -2.52 -14.71
C ALA A 160 14.61 -2.04 -16.07
N TYR A 161 13.27 -2.06 -16.29
CA TYR A 161 12.65 -1.57 -17.53
C TYR A 161 12.94 -0.07 -17.77
N ALA A 162 12.81 0.77 -16.74
CA ALA A 162 13.13 2.18 -16.84
C ALA A 162 14.57 2.40 -17.28
N ARG A 163 15.54 1.75 -16.62
CA ARG A 163 16.98 1.87 -16.92
C ARG A 163 17.30 1.38 -18.32
N MET A 164 16.70 0.29 -18.80
CA MET A 164 16.85 -0.21 -20.17
C MET A 164 16.34 0.78 -21.22
N ASN A 165 15.46 1.70 -20.84
CA ASN A 165 14.95 2.80 -21.67
C ASN A 165 15.67 4.15 -21.38
N GLY A 166 16.78 4.16 -20.66
CA GLY A 166 17.53 5.36 -20.34
C GLY A 166 16.90 6.28 -19.28
N ILE A 167 15.92 5.75 -18.54
CA ILE A 167 15.18 6.50 -17.51
C ILE A 167 15.79 6.19 -16.15
N VAL A 168 16.28 7.20 -15.45
CA VAL A 168 16.80 7.09 -14.08
C VAL A 168 15.63 7.21 -13.11
N PRO A 169 15.43 6.24 -12.19
CA PRO A 169 14.40 6.34 -11.15
C PRO A 169 14.55 7.63 -10.34
N PRO A 170 13.45 8.33 -9.97
CA PRO A 170 13.53 9.65 -9.31
C PRO A 170 14.36 9.67 -8.03
N TRP A 171 14.36 8.60 -7.27
CA TRP A 171 15.14 8.47 -6.01
C TRP A 171 16.60 8.07 -6.19
N SER A 172 17.05 7.85 -7.43
CA SER A 172 18.45 7.47 -7.76
C SER A 172 19.28 8.63 -8.29
N LYS A 173 18.81 9.87 -8.13
CA LYS A 173 19.48 11.11 -8.57
C LYS A 173 20.41 11.64 -7.49
#